data_6ff797cd5582a170dd51ed2b1e3d87c3
#
_entry.id   6ff797cd5582a170dd51ed2b1e3d87c3
#
_cell.length_a   1.000
_cell.length_b   1.000
_cell.length_c   1.000
_cell.angle_alpha   90.00
_cell.angle_beta   90.00
_cell.angle_gamma   90.00
#
_symmetry.space_group_name_H-M   'P 1'
#
loop_
_entity.id
_entity.type
_entity.pdbx_description
1 polymer ?
#
loop_
_entity_poly.entity_id
_entity_poly.type
_entity_poly.pdbx_seq_one_letter_code
_entity_poly.pdbx_strand_id
1 'polypeptide(L)'
;KELSDNGLSGVSESYRTGNVDSENVEKAFSCTVNYQLALMIINSDKRLSQFSSNSANDLITQFKDTLDKFSRLTIQELLARLSAKIPAQGSACASTSEMGILKRAIKSNGRMMSLRSLFDKIPNLLRKLCPCMLMSPISVAQYIDPSFPKFDLVIFDEASQLPTAEAAGTIARGKNVVIVGDPKQLPPTNFFSSNRIDEENSEK
;
A
#
# COMPACT_ATOMS: atom_id res chain seq x y z
N LYS A 1 12.99 -33.04 52.96
CA LYS A 1 13.99 -34.02 52.47
C LYS A 1 13.72 -34.40 51.04
N GLU A 2 12.52 -34.86 50.70
CA GLU A 2 12.12 -35.20 49.31
C GLU A 2 12.34 -34.03 48.31
N LEU A 3 12.04 -32.79 48.69
CA LEU A 3 12.25 -31.63 47.82
C LEU A 3 13.72 -31.38 47.52
N SER A 4 14.59 -31.58 48.51
CA SER A 4 16.04 -31.40 48.35
C SER A 4 16.64 -32.50 47.48
N ASP A 5 16.14 -33.75 47.62
CA ASP A 5 16.57 -34.92 46.89
C ASP A 5 16.19 -34.83 45.39
N ASN A 6 15.15 -34.05 45.08
CA ASN A 6 14.68 -33.75 43.70
C ASN A 6 15.19 -32.43 43.12
N GLY A 7 16.26 -31.88 43.72
CA GLY A 7 16.90 -30.64 43.16
C GLY A 7 16.17 -29.35 43.51
N LEU A 8 15.20 -29.37 44.43
CA LEU A 8 14.39 -28.24 44.83
C LEU A 8 14.82 -27.69 46.23
N SER A 9 16.12 -27.76 46.49
CA SER A 9 16.71 -27.30 47.79
C SER A 9 16.40 -25.82 48.09
N GLY A 10 16.36 -24.94 47.07
CA GLY A 10 16.04 -23.53 47.25
C GLY A 10 14.64 -23.24 47.79
N VAL A 11 13.65 -24.01 47.34
CA VAL A 11 12.24 -23.90 47.83
C VAL A 11 12.17 -24.40 49.28
N SER A 12 12.84 -25.49 49.55
CA SER A 12 12.92 -26.06 50.92
C SER A 12 13.60 -25.13 51.92
N GLU A 13 14.65 -24.43 51.47
CA GLU A 13 15.38 -23.47 52.27
C GLU A 13 14.58 -22.19 52.51
N SER A 14 13.92 -21.65 51.50
CA SER A 14 13.06 -20.48 51.59
C SER A 14 11.85 -20.72 52.53
N TYR A 15 11.33 -21.92 52.57
CA TYR A 15 10.29 -22.31 53.53
C TYR A 15 10.83 -22.39 54.96
N ARG A 16 12.03 -22.99 55.16
CA ARG A 16 12.66 -23.11 56.45
C ARG A 16 13.07 -21.78 57.07
N THR A 17 13.47 -20.82 56.23
CA THR A 17 13.87 -19.46 56.63
C THR A 17 12.67 -18.54 56.82
N GLY A 18 11.45 -19.01 56.60
CA GLY A 18 10.24 -18.20 56.76
C GLY A 18 10.02 -17.17 55.66
N ASN A 19 10.78 -17.26 54.58
CA ASN A 19 10.61 -16.35 53.44
C ASN A 19 9.38 -16.66 52.58
N VAL A 20 8.80 -17.89 52.75
CA VAL A 20 7.60 -18.32 52.07
C VAL A 20 6.67 -19.01 53.07
N ASP A 21 5.44 -18.51 53.21
CA ASP A 21 4.40 -19.10 54.06
C ASP A 21 3.86 -20.40 53.47
N SER A 22 3.31 -21.27 54.34
CA SER A 22 2.75 -22.55 53.92
C SER A 22 1.69 -22.45 52.83
N GLU A 23 0.89 -21.39 52.85
CA GLU A 23 -0.15 -21.12 51.83
C GLU A 23 0.43 -20.73 50.44
N ASN A 24 1.66 -20.24 50.42
CA ASN A 24 2.31 -19.77 49.20
C ASN A 24 3.37 -20.73 48.64
N VAL A 25 3.67 -21.85 49.31
CA VAL A 25 4.71 -22.81 48.90
C VAL A 25 4.41 -23.39 47.51
N GLU A 26 3.17 -23.74 47.21
CA GLU A 26 2.78 -24.26 45.92
C GLU A 26 2.97 -23.27 44.77
N LYS A 27 2.60 -22.01 45.03
CA LYS A 27 2.81 -20.90 44.05
C LYS A 27 4.29 -20.61 43.84
N ALA A 28 5.09 -20.59 44.89
CA ALA A 28 6.53 -20.37 44.82
C ALA A 28 7.22 -21.52 44.09
N PHE A 29 6.80 -22.76 44.32
CA PHE A 29 7.27 -23.92 43.60
C PHE A 29 6.96 -23.82 42.10
N SER A 30 5.67 -23.64 41.75
CA SER A 30 5.24 -23.51 40.34
C SER A 30 5.96 -22.36 39.61
N CYS A 31 6.13 -21.21 40.29
CA CYS A 31 6.87 -20.07 39.74
C CYS A 31 8.33 -20.43 39.46
N THR A 32 9.00 -21.12 40.42
CA THR A 32 10.41 -21.53 40.27
C THR A 32 10.59 -22.53 39.14
N VAL A 33 9.72 -23.53 39.06
CA VAL A 33 9.77 -24.53 37.98
C VAL A 33 9.56 -23.89 36.60
N ASN A 34 8.52 -23.05 36.48
CA ASN A 34 8.26 -22.34 35.22
C ASN A 34 9.41 -21.40 34.84
N TYR A 35 10.02 -20.73 35.80
CA TYR A 35 11.19 -19.90 35.56
C TYR A 35 12.39 -20.70 35.05
N GLN A 36 12.68 -21.85 35.68
CA GLN A 36 13.78 -22.73 35.24
C GLN A 36 13.51 -23.32 33.85
N LEU A 37 12.28 -23.73 33.56
CA LEU A 37 11.89 -24.20 32.24
C LEU A 37 12.05 -23.09 31.18
N ALA A 38 11.63 -21.87 31.48
CA ALA A 38 11.82 -20.74 30.60
C ALA A 38 13.32 -20.47 30.31
N LEU A 39 14.16 -20.49 31.36
CA LEU A 39 15.60 -20.36 31.19
C LEU A 39 16.21 -21.48 30.34
N MET A 40 15.77 -22.72 30.54
CA MET A 40 16.23 -23.86 29.73
C MET A 40 15.87 -23.65 28.25
N ILE A 41 14.61 -23.25 27.95
CA ILE A 41 14.17 -22.97 26.58
C ILE A 41 14.96 -21.82 25.97
N ILE A 42 15.13 -20.72 26.70
CA ILE A 42 15.90 -19.55 26.22
C ILE A 42 17.36 -19.95 25.92
N ASN A 43 18.00 -20.72 26.81
CA ASN A 43 19.38 -21.12 26.64
C ASN A 43 19.58 -22.21 25.55
N SER A 44 18.55 -22.99 25.28
CA SER A 44 18.59 -24.02 24.24
C SER A 44 18.46 -23.45 22.81
N ASP A 45 17.79 -22.31 22.65
CA ASP A 45 17.65 -21.63 21.33
C ASP A 45 18.65 -20.47 21.23
N LYS A 46 19.59 -20.60 20.29
CA LYS A 46 20.61 -19.56 20.04
C LYS A 46 20.02 -18.19 19.72
N ARG A 47 18.87 -18.11 19.10
CA ARG A 47 18.18 -16.85 18.75
C ARG A 47 17.63 -16.17 20.00
N LEU A 48 17.09 -16.97 20.93
CA LEU A 48 16.57 -16.46 22.20
C LEU A 48 17.69 -16.08 23.18
N SER A 49 18.75 -16.89 23.27
CA SER A 49 19.86 -16.63 24.19
C SER A 49 20.69 -15.38 23.80
N GLN A 50 20.70 -15.03 22.50
CA GLN A 50 21.38 -13.85 21.96
C GLN A 50 20.44 -12.63 21.86
N PHE A 51 19.16 -12.78 22.18
CA PHE A 51 18.21 -11.69 22.10
C PHE A 51 18.48 -10.66 23.19
N SER A 52 18.67 -9.42 22.74
CA SER A 52 18.72 -8.24 23.61
C SER A 52 17.72 -7.21 23.10
N SER A 53 16.87 -6.72 23.99
CA SER A 53 15.88 -5.69 23.63
C SER A 53 16.54 -4.41 23.09
N ASN A 54 17.70 -4.04 23.61
CA ASN A 54 18.46 -2.89 23.11
C ASN A 54 18.95 -3.14 21.69
N SER A 55 19.57 -4.31 21.44
CA SER A 55 20.04 -4.68 20.10
C SER A 55 18.88 -4.79 19.11
N ALA A 56 17.72 -5.30 19.52
CA ALA A 56 16.53 -5.36 18.68
C ALA A 56 16.00 -3.97 18.32
N ASN A 57 15.95 -3.04 19.30
CA ASN A 57 15.55 -1.66 19.08
C ASN A 57 16.53 -0.91 18.16
N ASP A 58 17.83 -1.14 18.33
CA ASP A 58 18.85 -0.57 17.42
C ASP A 58 18.67 -1.06 16.00
N LEU A 59 18.41 -2.35 15.79
CA LEU A 59 18.13 -2.93 14.47
C LEU A 59 16.86 -2.34 13.85
N ILE A 60 15.78 -2.17 14.63
CA ILE A 60 14.54 -1.54 14.17
C ILE A 60 14.81 -0.10 13.73
N THR A 61 15.59 0.65 14.49
CA THR A 61 15.96 2.03 14.18
C THR A 61 16.78 2.09 12.89
N GLN A 62 17.81 1.26 12.77
CA GLN A 62 18.62 1.16 11.55
C GLN A 62 17.79 0.75 10.33
N PHE A 63 16.83 -0.17 10.50
CA PHE A 63 15.92 -0.56 9.43
C PHE A 63 15.06 0.61 8.97
N LYS A 64 14.45 1.37 9.89
CA LYS A 64 13.65 2.56 9.56
C LYS A 64 14.47 3.60 8.81
N ASP A 65 15.67 3.93 9.30
CA ASP A 65 16.56 4.91 8.66
C ASP A 65 16.99 4.46 7.25
N THR A 66 17.26 3.16 7.11
CA THR A 66 17.62 2.57 5.81
C THR A 66 16.45 2.60 4.84
N LEU A 67 15.23 2.28 5.32
CA LEU A 67 14.02 2.32 4.52
C LEU A 67 13.70 3.75 4.04
N ASP A 68 13.82 4.73 4.92
CA ASP A 68 13.62 6.14 4.55
C ASP A 68 14.65 6.63 3.53
N LYS A 69 15.91 6.24 3.70
CA LYS A 69 16.97 6.53 2.74
C LYS A 69 16.71 5.87 1.39
N PHE A 70 16.31 4.60 1.39
CA PHE A 70 15.95 3.86 0.20
C PHE A 70 14.79 4.51 -0.54
N SER A 71 13.71 4.87 0.18
CA SER A 71 12.54 5.53 -0.40
C SER A 71 12.91 6.86 -1.07
N ARG A 72 13.71 7.69 -0.40
CA ARG A 72 14.17 8.97 -0.97
C ARG A 72 15.02 8.78 -2.23
N LEU A 73 15.97 7.84 -2.19
CA LEU A 73 16.81 7.54 -3.35
C LEU A 73 16.00 6.98 -4.51
N THR A 74 15.02 6.12 -4.23
CA THR A 74 14.12 5.57 -5.25
C THR A 74 13.31 6.68 -5.94
N ILE A 75 12.77 7.64 -5.17
CA ILE A 75 12.06 8.79 -5.74
C ILE A 75 12.98 9.62 -6.65
N GLN A 76 14.21 9.91 -6.20
CA GLN A 76 15.18 10.67 -6.99
C GLN A 76 15.54 9.94 -8.29
N GLU A 77 15.79 8.64 -8.23
CA GLU A 77 16.07 7.81 -9.40
C GLU A 77 14.90 7.79 -10.38
N LEU A 78 13.67 7.61 -9.89
CA LEU A 78 12.46 7.64 -10.71
C LEU A 78 12.29 9.00 -11.38
N LEU A 79 12.46 10.10 -10.65
CA LEU A 79 12.39 11.45 -11.21
C LEU A 79 13.44 11.66 -12.30
N ALA A 80 14.68 11.22 -12.09
CA ALA A 80 15.74 11.33 -13.09
C ALA A 80 15.39 10.54 -14.36
N ARG A 81 14.95 9.29 -14.23
CA ARG A 81 14.56 8.43 -15.35
C ARG A 81 13.35 8.98 -16.12
N LEU A 82 12.34 9.49 -15.43
CA LEU A 82 11.15 10.06 -16.06
C LEU A 82 11.47 11.37 -16.75
N SER A 83 12.23 12.26 -16.11
CA SER A 83 12.64 13.53 -16.67
C SER A 83 13.47 13.36 -17.94
N ALA A 84 14.35 12.36 -18.00
CA ALA A 84 15.14 12.07 -19.18
C ALA A 84 14.30 11.66 -20.41
N LYS A 85 13.06 11.20 -20.22
CA LYS A 85 12.13 10.84 -21.31
C LYS A 85 11.36 12.05 -21.86
N ILE A 86 11.36 13.18 -21.17
CA ILE A 86 10.67 14.39 -21.60
C ILE A 86 11.48 15.03 -22.71
N PRO A 87 10.87 15.36 -23.88
CA PRO A 87 11.58 16.03 -24.94
C PRO A 87 12.12 17.39 -24.50
N ALA A 88 13.37 17.70 -24.84
CA ALA A 88 13.97 18.99 -24.53
C ALA A 88 13.11 20.14 -25.10
N GLN A 89 12.97 21.22 -24.33
CA GLN A 89 12.25 22.41 -24.74
C GLN A 89 13.09 23.22 -25.76
N GLY A 90 13.21 22.68 -26.99
CA GLY A 90 13.78 23.48 -28.06
C GLY A 90 12.86 24.64 -28.46
N SER A 91 13.44 25.81 -28.80
CA SER A 91 12.70 26.97 -29.25
C SER A 91 11.98 26.77 -30.60
N ALA A 92 12.37 25.79 -31.38
CA ALA A 92 11.85 25.49 -32.72
C ALA A 92 11.06 24.16 -32.76
N CYS A 93 10.00 24.03 -31.94
CA CYS A 93 9.06 22.93 -32.13
C CYS A 93 8.10 23.25 -33.28
N ALA A 94 8.02 22.39 -34.31
CA ALA A 94 7.00 22.50 -35.33
C ALA A 94 5.61 22.63 -34.70
N SER A 95 4.79 23.54 -35.18
CA SER A 95 3.45 23.80 -34.62
C SER A 95 2.53 22.60 -34.71
N THR A 96 2.82 21.64 -35.58
CA THR A 96 2.09 20.37 -35.77
C THR A 96 2.57 19.26 -34.85
N SER A 97 3.71 19.41 -34.16
CA SER A 97 4.19 18.40 -33.21
C SER A 97 3.33 18.36 -31.94
N GLU A 98 3.31 17.21 -31.25
CA GLU A 98 2.58 17.07 -29.98
C GLU A 98 2.97 18.16 -28.97
N MET A 99 4.27 18.51 -28.89
CA MET A 99 4.75 19.60 -28.03
C MET A 99 4.25 20.97 -28.49
N GLY A 100 4.19 21.22 -29.81
CA GLY A 100 3.63 22.45 -30.38
C GLY A 100 2.14 22.60 -30.11
N ILE A 101 1.39 21.49 -30.18
CA ILE A 101 -0.04 21.43 -29.83
C ILE A 101 -0.23 21.76 -28.36
N LEU A 102 0.53 21.12 -27.46
CA LEU A 102 0.47 21.37 -26.03
C LEU A 102 0.81 22.83 -25.69
N LYS A 103 1.89 23.38 -26.25
CA LYS A 103 2.25 24.80 -26.04
C LYS A 103 1.14 25.76 -26.45
N ARG A 104 0.45 25.49 -27.55
CA ARG A 104 -0.71 26.31 -27.99
C ARG A 104 -1.90 26.16 -27.05
N ALA A 105 -2.18 24.96 -26.60
CA ALA A 105 -3.26 24.72 -25.65
C ALA A 105 -3.02 25.47 -24.32
N ILE A 106 -1.79 25.44 -23.80
CA ILE A 106 -1.39 26.19 -22.61
C ILE A 106 -1.50 27.70 -22.84
N LYS A 107 -0.98 28.21 -23.98
CA LYS A 107 -1.02 29.65 -24.31
C LYS A 107 -2.45 30.19 -24.44
N SER A 108 -3.40 29.34 -24.88
CA SER A 108 -4.81 29.70 -25.00
C SER A 108 -5.62 29.48 -23.70
N ASN A 109 -4.96 29.08 -22.60
CA ASN A 109 -5.63 28.68 -21.34
C ASN A 109 -6.73 27.63 -21.57
N GLY A 110 -6.51 26.69 -22.48
CA GLY A 110 -7.46 25.63 -22.80
C GLY A 110 -8.70 26.04 -23.59
N ARG A 111 -8.84 27.30 -23.98
CA ARG A 111 -10.07 27.81 -24.65
C ARG A 111 -10.27 27.27 -26.07
N MET A 112 -9.20 26.86 -26.73
CA MET A 112 -9.24 26.44 -28.15
C MET A 112 -9.50 24.94 -28.35
N MET A 113 -9.45 24.13 -27.30
CA MET A 113 -9.50 22.68 -27.44
C MET A 113 -10.02 22.04 -26.15
N SER A 114 -10.92 21.07 -26.29
CA SER A 114 -11.36 20.24 -25.16
C SER A 114 -10.22 19.35 -24.66
N LEU A 115 -10.26 18.97 -23.38
CA LEU A 115 -9.26 18.09 -22.78
C LEU A 115 -9.15 16.75 -23.51
N ARG A 116 -10.30 16.15 -23.88
CA ARG A 116 -10.36 14.94 -24.69
C ARG A 116 -9.62 15.08 -26.03
N SER A 117 -9.95 16.16 -26.77
CA SER A 117 -9.28 16.43 -28.05
C SER A 117 -7.78 16.71 -27.91
N LEU A 118 -7.35 17.29 -26.79
CA LEU A 118 -5.94 17.45 -26.50
C LEU A 118 -5.26 16.09 -26.29
N PHE A 119 -5.84 15.20 -25.47
CA PHE A 119 -5.28 13.88 -25.20
C PHE A 119 -5.15 13.03 -26.46
N ASP A 120 -6.15 13.08 -27.34
CA ASP A 120 -6.13 12.38 -28.63
C ASP A 120 -5.00 12.87 -29.56
N LYS A 121 -4.63 14.17 -29.44
CA LYS A 121 -3.62 14.78 -30.31
C LYS A 121 -2.18 14.69 -29.77
N ILE A 122 -2.00 14.38 -28.48
CA ILE A 122 -0.67 14.28 -27.86
C ILE A 122 -0.46 12.95 -27.09
N PRO A 123 -0.87 11.78 -27.63
CA PRO A 123 -0.90 10.53 -26.85
C PRO A 123 0.50 10.11 -26.38
N ASN A 124 1.53 10.29 -27.20
CA ASN A 124 2.90 9.90 -26.84
C ASN A 124 3.53 10.87 -25.83
N LEU A 125 3.31 12.15 -26.02
CA LEU A 125 3.81 13.19 -25.11
C LEU A 125 3.09 13.09 -23.75
N LEU A 126 1.78 12.88 -23.76
CA LEU A 126 0.97 12.74 -22.55
C LEU A 126 1.50 11.60 -21.66
N ARG A 127 1.81 10.44 -22.23
CA ARG A 127 2.37 9.30 -21.47
C ARG A 127 3.77 9.57 -20.90
N LYS A 128 4.55 10.46 -21.52
CA LYS A 128 5.87 10.87 -21.01
C LYS A 128 5.74 11.88 -19.88
N LEU A 129 4.78 12.80 -19.98
CA LEU A 129 4.54 13.83 -18.98
C LEU A 129 3.75 13.32 -17.78
N CYS A 130 2.77 12.44 -18.04
CA CYS A 130 1.88 11.86 -17.05
C CYS A 130 1.95 10.33 -17.13
N PRO A 131 3.04 9.70 -16.67
CA PRO A 131 3.20 8.25 -16.70
C PRO A 131 2.22 7.51 -15.78
N CYS A 132 1.67 8.20 -14.79
CA CYS A 132 0.63 7.74 -13.89
C CYS A 132 -0.54 8.73 -13.91
N MET A 133 -1.76 8.20 -14.06
CA MET A 133 -3.00 8.99 -14.07
C MET A 133 -3.96 8.45 -13.00
N LEU A 134 -4.43 9.33 -12.13
CA LEU A 134 -5.45 9.03 -11.14
C LEU A 134 -6.79 9.54 -11.69
N MET A 135 -7.71 8.63 -12.00
CA MET A 135 -8.98 8.95 -12.63
C MET A 135 -10.08 8.00 -12.13
N SER A 136 -11.31 8.50 -12.04
CA SER A 136 -12.47 7.61 -11.89
C SER A 136 -12.75 6.88 -13.21
N PRO A 137 -13.43 5.72 -13.20
CA PRO A 137 -13.80 5.00 -14.43
C PRO A 137 -14.61 5.85 -15.41
N ILE A 138 -15.51 6.68 -14.89
CA ILE A 138 -16.29 7.64 -15.69
C ILE A 138 -15.35 8.64 -16.39
N SER A 139 -14.39 9.20 -15.67
CA SER A 139 -13.40 10.12 -16.25
C SER A 139 -12.53 9.45 -17.30
N VAL A 140 -12.15 8.18 -17.09
CA VAL A 140 -11.43 7.39 -18.11
C VAL A 140 -12.26 7.25 -19.38
N ALA A 141 -13.53 6.89 -19.25
CA ALA A 141 -14.45 6.76 -20.40
C ALA A 141 -14.63 8.10 -21.13
N GLN A 142 -14.67 9.21 -20.40
CA GLN A 142 -14.89 10.54 -20.96
C GLN A 142 -13.65 11.11 -21.67
N TYR A 143 -12.45 10.92 -21.12
CA TYR A 143 -11.25 11.61 -21.58
C TYR A 143 -10.25 10.74 -22.32
N ILE A 144 -10.25 9.43 -22.11
CA ILE A 144 -9.32 8.50 -22.74
C ILE A 144 -10.05 7.72 -23.82
N ASP A 145 -9.72 8.00 -25.08
CA ASP A 145 -10.31 7.26 -26.21
C ASP A 145 -9.93 5.77 -26.16
N PRO A 146 -10.81 4.83 -26.58
CA PRO A 146 -10.46 3.41 -26.66
C PRO A 146 -9.26 3.10 -27.57
N SER A 147 -8.97 3.94 -28.55
CA SER A 147 -7.81 3.81 -29.44
C SER A 147 -6.52 4.37 -28.84
N PHE A 148 -6.59 5.03 -27.68
CA PHE A 148 -5.40 5.52 -26.98
C PHE A 148 -4.44 4.36 -26.65
N PRO A 149 -3.11 4.55 -26.75
CA PRO A 149 -2.15 3.51 -26.46
C PRO A 149 -2.36 2.93 -25.05
N LYS A 150 -2.51 1.61 -24.96
CA LYS A 150 -2.83 0.93 -23.71
C LYS A 150 -1.81 1.23 -22.61
N PHE A 151 -2.30 1.47 -21.41
CA PHE A 151 -1.48 1.55 -20.21
C PHE A 151 -0.86 0.18 -19.90
N ASP A 152 0.32 0.17 -19.33
CA ASP A 152 0.98 -1.09 -18.97
C ASP A 152 0.28 -1.77 -17.79
N LEU A 153 -0.28 -0.97 -16.89
CA LEU A 153 -1.00 -1.44 -15.69
C LEU A 153 -2.16 -0.52 -15.37
N VAL A 154 -3.31 -1.11 -15.07
CA VAL A 154 -4.47 -0.47 -14.45
C VAL A 154 -4.62 -1.02 -13.04
N ILE A 155 -4.74 -0.14 -12.07
CA ILE A 155 -4.94 -0.51 -10.66
C ILE A 155 -6.29 0.06 -10.22
N PHE A 156 -7.16 -0.83 -9.74
CA PHE A 156 -8.37 -0.42 -9.01
C PHE A 156 -8.09 -0.50 -7.52
N ASP A 157 -8.26 0.60 -6.85
CA ASP A 157 -8.27 0.67 -5.39
C ASP A 157 -9.71 0.79 -4.90
N GLU A 158 -10.04 0.22 -3.74
CA GLU A 158 -11.40 0.15 -3.21
C GLU A 158 -12.42 -0.46 -4.19
N ALA A 159 -12.01 -1.49 -4.92
CA ALA A 159 -12.79 -2.08 -6.00
C ALA A 159 -14.11 -2.70 -5.54
N SER A 160 -14.25 -3.03 -4.25
CA SER A 160 -15.51 -3.53 -3.66
C SER A 160 -16.68 -2.55 -3.81
N GLN A 161 -16.39 -1.26 -3.93
CA GLN A 161 -17.39 -0.20 -4.07
C GLN A 161 -17.72 0.15 -5.52
N LEU A 162 -17.05 -0.48 -6.50
CA LEU A 162 -17.19 -0.16 -7.92
C LEU A 162 -18.08 -1.18 -8.64
N PRO A 163 -19.15 -0.75 -9.32
CA PRO A 163 -19.93 -1.62 -10.19
C PRO A 163 -19.06 -2.19 -11.34
N THR A 164 -19.14 -3.50 -11.58
CA THR A 164 -18.32 -4.18 -12.59
C THR A 164 -18.51 -3.58 -14.00
N ALA A 165 -19.71 -3.15 -14.33
CA ALA A 165 -20.01 -2.53 -15.61
C ALA A 165 -19.20 -1.23 -15.85
N GLU A 166 -18.98 -0.44 -14.81
CA GLU A 166 -18.18 0.78 -14.90
C GLU A 166 -16.68 0.48 -15.02
N ALA A 167 -16.21 -0.62 -14.43
CA ALA A 167 -14.81 -1.04 -14.50
C ALA A 167 -14.41 -1.51 -15.90
N ALA A 168 -15.31 -2.13 -16.65
CA ALA A 168 -15.02 -2.79 -17.93
C ALA A 168 -14.31 -1.88 -18.93
N GLY A 169 -14.80 -0.64 -19.08
CA GLY A 169 -14.19 0.34 -19.98
C GLY A 169 -12.76 0.73 -19.61
N THR A 170 -12.48 0.81 -18.31
CA THR A 170 -11.13 1.12 -17.78
C THR A 170 -10.19 -0.06 -17.96
N ILE A 171 -10.66 -1.29 -17.69
CA ILE A 171 -9.88 -2.53 -17.90
C ILE A 171 -9.44 -2.64 -19.36
N ALA A 172 -10.32 -2.34 -20.31
CA ALA A 172 -10.03 -2.40 -21.74
C ALA A 172 -8.88 -1.48 -22.19
N ARG A 173 -8.52 -0.47 -21.39
CA ARG A 173 -7.43 0.47 -21.67
C ARG A 173 -6.09 0.04 -21.10
N GLY A 174 -6.03 -1.07 -20.37
CA GLY A 174 -4.80 -1.64 -19.81
C GLY A 174 -4.33 -2.90 -20.54
N LYS A 175 -3.06 -3.24 -20.36
CA LYS A 175 -2.49 -4.53 -20.71
C LYS A 175 -2.63 -5.53 -19.57
N ASN A 176 -2.47 -5.03 -18.34
CA ASN A 176 -2.57 -5.77 -17.10
C ASN A 176 -3.49 -5.01 -16.12
N VAL A 177 -4.09 -5.74 -15.21
CA VAL A 177 -4.97 -5.18 -14.18
C VAL A 177 -4.62 -5.75 -12.80
N VAL A 178 -4.65 -4.87 -11.80
CA VAL A 178 -4.62 -5.22 -10.37
C VAL A 178 -5.88 -4.69 -9.73
N ILE A 179 -6.57 -5.54 -8.99
CA ILE A 179 -7.82 -5.19 -8.32
C ILE A 179 -7.58 -5.35 -6.82
N VAL A 180 -7.67 -4.23 -6.09
CA VAL A 180 -7.53 -4.16 -4.65
C VAL A 180 -8.87 -3.80 -4.06
N GLY A 181 -9.37 -4.60 -3.14
CA GLY A 181 -10.65 -4.36 -2.47
C GLY A 181 -10.84 -5.31 -1.28
N ASP A 182 -11.70 -4.93 -0.37
CA ASP A 182 -12.07 -5.75 0.78
C ASP A 182 -13.45 -6.39 0.53
N PRO A 183 -13.54 -7.73 0.39
CA PRO A 183 -14.80 -8.42 0.14
C PRO A 183 -15.77 -8.35 1.34
N LYS A 184 -15.32 -7.87 2.51
CA LYS A 184 -16.16 -7.69 3.70
C LYS A 184 -16.75 -6.27 3.79
N GLN A 185 -16.32 -5.35 2.93
CA GLN A 185 -16.93 -4.03 2.82
C GLN A 185 -18.30 -4.10 2.16
N LEU A 186 -19.12 -3.10 2.42
CA LEU A 186 -20.46 -3.00 1.81
C LEU A 186 -20.34 -2.91 0.28
N PRO A 187 -21.17 -3.67 -0.47
CA PRO A 187 -21.21 -3.57 -1.92
C PRO A 187 -21.72 -2.17 -2.36
N PRO A 188 -21.51 -1.82 -3.64
CA PRO A 188 -22.00 -0.56 -4.17
C PRO A 188 -23.51 -0.41 -3.89
N THR A 189 -23.89 0.69 -3.26
CA THR A 189 -25.32 0.97 -2.99
C THR A 189 -25.93 1.69 -4.17
N ASN A 190 -26.99 1.14 -4.73
CA ASN A 190 -27.76 1.75 -5.84
C ASN A 190 -28.69 2.89 -5.36
N PHE A 191 -28.38 3.54 -4.25
CA PHE A 191 -29.28 4.51 -3.62
C PHE A 191 -29.67 5.69 -4.54
N PHE A 192 -28.86 6.01 -5.54
CA PHE A 192 -29.09 7.11 -6.47
C PHE A 192 -29.50 6.66 -7.89
N SER A 193 -29.53 5.36 -8.17
CA SER A 193 -29.91 4.84 -9.49
C SER A 193 -31.38 4.45 -9.61
N SER A 194 -32.09 4.28 -8.50
CA SER A 194 -33.50 3.92 -8.50
C SER A 194 -34.46 5.05 -8.91
N ASN A 195 -34.04 6.31 -8.77
CA ASN A 195 -34.93 7.45 -9.11
C ASN A 195 -35.06 7.75 -10.61
N ARG A 196 -34.23 7.12 -11.49
CA ARG A 196 -34.35 7.35 -12.94
C ARG A 196 -35.27 6.36 -13.65
N ILE A 197 -35.56 5.22 -13.06
CA ILE A 197 -36.41 4.20 -13.67
C ILE A 197 -37.90 4.49 -13.41
N ASP A 198 -38.21 5.16 -12.31
CA ASP A 198 -39.58 5.47 -11.96
C ASP A 198 -40.14 6.70 -12.72
N GLU A 199 -39.30 7.59 -13.23
CA GLU A 199 -39.72 8.74 -14.05
C GLU A 199 -40.04 8.32 -15.51
N GLU A 200 -39.36 7.32 -16.10
CA GLU A 200 -39.67 6.84 -17.45
C GLU A 200 -40.95 5.96 -17.51
N ASN A 201 -41.41 5.41 -16.40
CA ASN A 201 -42.63 4.58 -16.35
C ASN A 201 -43.88 5.39 -15.95
N SER A 202 -43.76 6.66 -15.58
CA SER A 202 -44.88 7.51 -15.24
C SER A 202 -45.40 8.38 -16.40
N GLU A 203 -44.74 8.32 -17.57
CA GLU A 203 -45.16 9.04 -18.80
C GLU A 203 -45.73 8.11 -19.90
N LYS A 204 -46.33 6.96 -19.52
CA LYS A 204 -47.09 6.13 -20.46
C LYS A 204 -48.52 5.93 -20.02
#